data_e281d846b7ddf388f0d9d491392e5039
#
_entry.id   e281d846b7ddf388f0d9d491392e5039
#
_cell.length_a   1.000
_cell.length_b   1.000
_cell.length_c   1.000
_cell.angle_alpha   90.00
_cell.angle_beta   90.00
_cell.angle_gamma   90.00
#
_symmetry.space_group_name_H-M   'P 1'
#
loop_
_entity.id
_entity.type
_entity.pdbx_description
1 polymer ?
#
loop_
_entity_poly.entity_id
_entity_poly.type
_entity_poly.pdbx_seq_one_letter_code
_entity_poly.pdbx_strand_id
1 'polypeptide(L)'
;MNDILLPIVQTINAYLSDYVLIILLIGCGLYFSIRTKFVQVRCFGEGMKNVFGKLSLKGGKQGGGMSSFQALATAIAAQVGTGNIVGASGAILIGGPGAIFWMWIIAFLGMATIYAEAVLAQKTRIVKENGEVHGGPVYYIRTAFKGTFGKILAGFFAIAIILALGFFGCMVQSNSIGSTMETAFGIPSWIAGIALVVIAGFIFLGGMDRLASVTEKLVPVMAAFYLLGGLIIFFANITKVPEAFGMIFRYAFEPQAIIGGAFGVAIKKAISQGAKRGLFSNEAGMGSTPHAHAQANVKDPHEQGTVAMIGVFIDTFVVLTITALTVVITLYTKGGILADGTIPEAINKTNLAQTAFGTLLGEAGGNIFIAIALFFFAFSTVLGWNMFGKINVAYLFGKNAKSEKIATTVYTVISLIFIFLGTLASNDLVWELSDMFNQLMVIPNVIGLIACGGLVVSLTHFNKKNQIKVVE
;
A
#
# COMPACT_ATOMS: atom_id res chain seq x y z
N MET A 1 2.58 -13.89 -25.61
CA MET A 1 2.73 -12.58 -24.95
C MET A 1 3.55 -12.71 -23.65
N ASN A 2 3.24 -13.70 -22.79
CA ASN A 2 4.05 -13.96 -21.57
C ASN A 2 5.51 -14.24 -21.89
N ASP A 3 5.81 -15.07 -22.89
CA ASP A 3 7.18 -15.51 -23.22
C ASP A 3 8.10 -14.38 -23.72
N ILE A 4 7.55 -13.28 -24.18
CA ILE A 4 8.30 -12.12 -24.68
C ILE A 4 8.33 -10.99 -23.64
N LEU A 5 7.17 -10.61 -23.09
CA LEU A 5 7.07 -9.47 -22.20
C LEU A 5 7.60 -9.75 -20.79
N LEU A 6 7.33 -10.93 -20.25
CA LEU A 6 7.73 -11.26 -18.88
C LEU A 6 9.24 -11.15 -18.65
N PRO A 7 10.14 -11.73 -19.49
CA PRO A 7 11.58 -11.60 -19.31
C PRO A 7 12.09 -10.16 -19.40
N ILE A 8 11.50 -9.36 -20.29
CA ILE A 8 11.87 -7.94 -20.44
C ILE A 8 11.51 -7.17 -19.17
N VAL A 9 10.29 -7.31 -18.68
CA VAL A 9 9.81 -6.62 -17.49
C VAL A 9 10.57 -7.07 -16.24
N GLN A 10 10.87 -8.37 -16.12
CA GLN A 10 11.70 -8.89 -15.03
C GLN A 10 13.11 -8.31 -15.05
N THR A 11 13.71 -8.16 -16.23
CA THR A 11 15.05 -7.55 -16.35
C THR A 11 15.01 -6.09 -15.90
N ILE A 12 14.02 -5.31 -16.33
CA ILE A 12 13.85 -3.92 -15.89
C ILE A 12 13.65 -3.86 -14.37
N ASN A 13 12.76 -4.71 -13.84
CA ASN A 13 12.49 -4.77 -12.41
C ASN A 13 13.70 -5.16 -11.57
N ALA A 14 14.57 -6.04 -12.05
CA ALA A 14 15.79 -6.40 -11.34
C ALA A 14 16.67 -5.16 -11.06
N TYR A 15 16.82 -4.25 -12.04
CA TYR A 15 17.56 -3.01 -11.83
C TYR A 15 16.80 -2.01 -10.95
N LEU A 16 15.52 -1.81 -11.21
CA LEU A 16 14.70 -0.86 -10.48
C LEU A 16 14.54 -1.28 -9.00
N SER A 17 14.22 -2.54 -8.72
CA SER A 17 13.98 -3.04 -7.36
C SER A 17 15.25 -3.14 -6.53
N ASP A 18 16.33 -3.67 -7.13
CA ASP A 18 17.53 -4.05 -6.38
C ASP A 18 18.45 -2.87 -6.07
N TYR A 19 18.31 -1.77 -6.81
CA TYR A 19 19.19 -0.61 -6.66
C TYR A 19 18.39 0.69 -6.50
N VAL A 20 17.60 1.09 -7.49
CA VAL A 20 16.96 2.39 -7.52
C VAL A 20 15.96 2.55 -6.37
N LEU A 21 15.09 1.57 -6.21
CA LEU A 21 14.03 1.61 -5.20
C LEU A 21 14.60 1.64 -3.78
N ILE A 22 15.56 0.75 -3.47
CA ILE A 22 16.17 0.66 -2.14
C ILE A 22 16.83 1.99 -1.77
N ILE A 23 17.63 2.56 -2.68
CA ILE A 23 18.32 3.84 -2.47
C ILE A 23 17.31 4.97 -2.25
N LEU A 24 16.26 5.04 -3.07
CA LEU A 24 15.26 6.10 -2.96
C LEU A 24 14.45 5.99 -1.67
N LEU A 25 13.99 4.80 -1.29
CA LEU A 25 13.16 4.62 -0.10
C LEU A 25 13.95 4.84 1.18
N ILE A 26 15.11 4.22 1.29
CA ILE A 26 15.97 4.38 2.48
C ILE A 26 16.49 5.82 2.54
N GLY A 27 16.98 6.36 1.42
CA GLY A 27 17.51 7.72 1.35
C GLY A 27 16.46 8.77 1.70
N CYS A 28 15.27 8.70 1.11
CA CYS A 28 14.16 9.60 1.40
C CYS A 28 13.68 9.47 2.85
N GLY A 29 13.52 8.23 3.33
CA GLY A 29 13.08 7.95 4.69
C GLY A 29 14.08 8.45 5.74
N LEU A 30 15.38 8.24 5.54
CA LEU A 30 16.44 8.79 6.39
C LEU A 30 16.47 10.32 6.33
N TYR A 31 16.39 10.90 5.13
CA TYR A 31 16.36 12.35 4.94
C TYR A 31 15.24 13.00 5.76
N PHE A 32 14.01 12.50 5.64
CA PHE A 32 12.89 13.05 6.40
C PHE A 32 12.95 12.68 7.89
N SER A 33 13.41 11.49 8.27
CA SER A 33 13.60 11.14 9.68
C SER A 33 14.55 12.14 10.37
N ILE A 34 15.69 12.45 9.75
CA ILE A 34 16.65 13.40 10.29
C ILE A 34 16.10 14.83 10.27
N ARG A 35 15.57 15.27 9.12
CA ARG A 35 15.07 16.65 8.94
C ARG A 35 13.88 16.98 9.83
N THR A 36 13.03 16.01 10.14
CA THR A 36 11.86 16.16 11.02
C THR A 36 12.16 15.75 12.46
N LYS A 37 13.45 15.48 12.81
CA LYS A 37 13.88 15.01 14.13
C LYS A 37 13.10 13.78 14.58
N PHE A 38 13.07 12.75 13.73
CA PHE A 38 12.37 11.49 13.96
C PHE A 38 10.90 11.69 14.34
N VAL A 39 10.13 12.37 13.48
CA VAL A 39 8.71 12.63 13.68
C VAL A 39 7.92 11.35 13.97
N GLN A 40 8.29 10.23 13.35
CA GLN A 40 7.66 8.92 13.53
C GLN A 40 7.82 8.37 14.97
N VAL A 41 8.79 8.83 15.74
CA VAL A 41 8.96 8.51 17.16
C VAL A 41 8.35 9.61 18.02
N ARG A 42 8.75 10.85 17.76
CA ARG A 42 8.39 12.02 18.57
C ARG A 42 6.89 12.32 18.57
N CYS A 43 6.24 12.20 17.42
CA CYS A 43 4.81 12.48 17.25
C CYS A 43 3.94 11.22 17.16
N PHE A 44 4.49 10.03 17.48
CA PHE A 44 3.74 8.77 17.42
C PHE A 44 2.50 8.80 18.33
N GLY A 45 2.67 9.20 19.58
CA GLY A 45 1.55 9.31 20.55
C GLY A 45 0.50 10.35 20.12
N GLU A 46 0.92 11.45 19.49
CA GLU A 46 0.00 12.44 18.91
C GLU A 46 -0.80 11.84 17.73
N GLY A 47 -0.12 11.13 16.84
CA GLY A 47 -0.76 10.41 15.73
C GLY A 47 -1.79 9.39 16.22
N MET A 48 -1.44 8.56 17.22
CA MET A 48 -2.35 7.62 17.85
C MET A 48 -3.59 8.32 18.43
N LYS A 49 -3.40 9.46 19.11
CA LYS A 49 -4.50 10.27 19.64
C LYS A 49 -5.38 10.86 18.52
N ASN A 50 -4.78 11.31 17.41
CA ASN A 50 -5.52 11.87 16.27
C ASN A 50 -6.35 10.80 15.56
N VAL A 51 -5.84 9.57 15.47
CA VAL A 51 -6.55 8.44 14.86
C VAL A 51 -7.64 7.90 15.78
N PHE A 52 -7.30 7.52 17.02
CA PHE A 52 -8.21 6.79 17.91
C PHE A 52 -8.98 7.68 18.88
N GLY A 53 -8.44 8.85 19.24
CA GLY A 53 -9.10 9.77 20.18
C GLY A 53 -10.22 10.62 19.58
N LYS A 54 -10.28 10.71 18.24
CA LYS A 54 -11.32 11.45 17.51
C LYS A 54 -12.23 10.51 16.70
N LEU A 55 -12.22 9.21 16.99
CA LEU A 55 -13.08 8.21 16.37
C LEU A 55 -14.56 8.57 16.63
N SER A 56 -15.16 9.28 15.70
CA SER A 56 -16.62 9.42 15.60
C SER A 56 -17.11 8.48 14.52
N LEU A 57 -17.71 7.38 14.91
CA LEU A 57 -18.40 6.46 14.00
C LEU A 57 -19.65 7.12 13.34
N LYS A 58 -19.99 8.33 13.76
CA LYS A 58 -21.00 9.17 13.13
C LYS A 58 -20.28 10.16 12.23
N GLY A 59 -20.16 9.83 10.93
CA GLY A 59 -19.61 10.71 9.92
C GLY A 59 -20.28 12.10 9.97
N GLY A 60 -19.54 13.11 10.41
CA GLY A 60 -20.01 14.48 10.37
C GLY A 60 -19.92 14.98 8.92
N LYS A 61 -21.06 15.38 8.32
CA LYS A 61 -21.07 16.18 7.09
C LYS A 61 -20.41 17.53 7.40
N GLN A 62 -19.13 17.67 7.00
CA GLN A 62 -18.46 18.97 6.98
C GLN A 62 -18.42 19.42 5.53
N GLY A 63 -18.71 20.67 5.27
CA GLY A 63 -18.79 21.22 3.93
C GLY A 63 -17.49 21.07 3.16
N GLY A 64 -17.53 20.27 2.07
CA GLY A 64 -16.44 20.03 1.13
C GLY A 64 -15.30 19.16 1.67
N GLY A 65 -15.01 18.02 0.99
CA GLY A 65 -13.96 17.09 1.36
C GLY A 65 -14.40 15.99 2.36
N MET A 66 -13.42 15.18 2.79
CA MET A 66 -13.61 14.06 3.73
C MET A 66 -13.26 14.48 5.15
N SER A 67 -13.83 13.81 6.17
CA SER A 67 -13.27 13.89 7.52
C SER A 67 -11.85 13.29 7.56
N SER A 68 -11.05 13.66 8.57
CA SER A 68 -9.69 13.08 8.74
C SER A 68 -9.74 11.55 8.85
N PHE A 69 -10.78 11.00 9.50
CA PHE A 69 -10.99 9.57 9.60
C PHE A 69 -11.38 8.93 8.26
N GLN A 70 -12.26 9.54 7.48
CA GLN A 70 -12.60 9.07 6.13
C GLN A 70 -11.40 9.07 5.18
N ALA A 71 -10.57 10.12 5.25
CA ALA A 71 -9.35 10.19 4.47
C ALA A 71 -8.33 9.13 4.88
N LEU A 72 -8.18 8.87 6.19
CA LEU A 72 -7.36 7.78 6.70
C LEU A 72 -7.92 6.41 6.29
N ALA A 73 -9.23 6.19 6.45
CA ALA A 73 -9.86 4.95 6.04
C ALA A 73 -9.70 4.69 4.53
N THR A 74 -9.80 5.74 3.71
CA THR A 74 -9.55 5.64 2.26
C THR A 74 -8.07 5.34 1.96
N ALA A 75 -7.13 5.93 2.70
CA ALA A 75 -5.71 5.62 2.59
C ALA A 75 -5.40 4.18 3.02
N ILE A 76 -5.92 3.73 4.17
CA ILE A 76 -5.77 2.35 4.65
C ILE A 76 -6.45 1.36 3.69
N ALA A 77 -7.60 1.70 3.12
CA ALA A 77 -8.26 0.87 2.10
C ALA A 77 -7.36 0.64 0.87
N ALA A 78 -6.57 1.66 0.49
CA ALA A 78 -5.60 1.54 -0.58
C ALA A 78 -4.37 0.70 -0.16
N GLN A 79 -3.83 0.92 1.04
CA GLN A 79 -2.64 0.27 1.57
C GLN A 79 -2.89 -1.22 1.90
N VAL A 80 -3.93 -1.51 2.69
CA VAL A 80 -4.22 -2.86 3.17
C VAL A 80 -4.93 -3.67 2.08
N GLY A 81 -4.13 -4.35 1.28
CA GLY A 81 -4.58 -5.12 0.10
C GLY A 81 -3.88 -6.46 -0.03
N THR A 82 -3.69 -6.90 -1.27
CA THR A 82 -2.92 -8.13 -1.57
C THR A 82 -1.49 -8.05 -1.05
N GLY A 83 -0.92 -6.86 -0.89
CA GLY A 83 0.41 -6.63 -0.35
C GLY A 83 0.61 -7.27 1.02
N ASN A 84 -0.37 -7.12 1.90
CA ASN A 84 -0.31 -7.61 3.28
C ASN A 84 -0.41 -9.14 3.40
N ILE A 85 -1.04 -9.80 2.45
CA ILE A 85 -1.24 -11.26 2.45
C ILE A 85 -0.33 -11.93 1.42
N VAL A 86 -0.59 -11.73 0.13
CA VAL A 86 0.15 -12.37 -0.96
C VAL A 86 1.55 -11.76 -1.12
N GLY A 87 1.68 -10.44 -0.95
CA GLY A 87 2.97 -9.74 -1.00
C GLY A 87 3.92 -10.19 0.11
N ALA A 88 3.44 -10.22 1.36
CA ALA A 88 4.19 -10.71 2.51
C ALA A 88 4.59 -12.20 2.34
N SER A 89 3.65 -13.03 1.88
CA SER A 89 3.88 -14.44 1.55
C SER A 89 4.98 -14.61 0.49
N GLY A 90 4.91 -13.81 -0.58
CA GLY A 90 5.92 -13.82 -1.64
C GLY A 90 7.30 -13.35 -1.16
N ALA A 91 7.35 -12.35 -0.28
CA ALA A 91 8.60 -11.90 0.34
C ALA A 91 9.25 -13.02 1.16
N ILE A 92 8.46 -13.75 1.95
CA ILE A 92 8.96 -14.87 2.77
C ILE A 92 9.43 -16.03 1.88
N LEU A 93 8.68 -16.41 0.84
CA LEU A 93 9.08 -17.49 -0.06
C LEU A 93 10.38 -17.20 -0.82
N ILE A 94 10.57 -15.96 -1.27
CA ILE A 94 11.72 -15.60 -2.12
C ILE A 94 12.92 -15.14 -1.29
N GLY A 95 12.67 -14.36 -0.25
CA GLY A 95 13.69 -13.72 0.58
C GLY A 95 13.90 -14.38 1.95
N GLY A 96 13.12 -15.42 2.27
CA GLY A 96 13.11 -16.06 3.59
C GLY A 96 12.38 -15.21 4.64
N PRO A 97 12.18 -15.76 5.87
CA PRO A 97 11.55 -15.04 6.98
C PRO A 97 12.21 -13.69 7.30
N GLY A 98 13.51 -13.55 7.05
CA GLY A 98 14.27 -12.31 7.25
C GLY A 98 13.84 -11.13 6.38
N ALA A 99 13.16 -11.37 5.26
CA ALA A 99 12.59 -10.30 4.44
C ALA A 99 11.61 -9.42 5.23
N ILE A 100 10.93 -9.99 6.24
CA ILE A 100 9.99 -9.27 7.11
C ILE A 100 10.70 -8.22 7.96
N PHE A 101 11.89 -8.52 8.49
CA PHE A 101 12.70 -7.53 9.18
C PHE A 101 12.97 -6.29 8.29
N TRP A 102 13.32 -6.52 7.02
CA TRP A 102 13.57 -5.44 6.07
C TRP A 102 12.29 -4.68 5.71
N MET A 103 11.12 -5.35 5.66
CA MET A 103 9.84 -4.66 5.54
C MET A 103 9.57 -3.72 6.72
N TRP A 104 9.87 -4.14 7.96
CA TRP A 104 9.76 -3.27 9.14
C TRP A 104 10.70 -2.06 9.09
N ILE A 105 11.94 -2.24 8.65
CA ILE A 105 12.89 -1.13 8.49
C ILE A 105 12.38 -0.12 7.45
N ILE A 106 11.94 -0.60 6.29
CA ILE A 106 11.38 0.26 5.24
C ILE A 106 10.12 0.98 5.74
N ALA A 107 9.24 0.31 6.47
CA ALA A 107 8.05 0.92 7.03
C ALA A 107 8.38 1.98 8.09
N PHE A 108 9.33 1.71 8.98
CA PHE A 108 9.77 2.69 9.98
C PHE A 108 10.29 3.98 9.35
N LEU A 109 11.14 3.86 8.33
CA LEU A 109 11.61 4.99 7.54
C LEU A 109 10.49 5.61 6.71
N GLY A 110 9.63 4.77 6.16
CA GLY A 110 8.45 5.16 5.38
C GLY A 110 7.46 6.01 6.18
N MET A 111 7.34 5.80 7.50
CA MET A 111 6.48 6.65 8.35
C MET A 111 6.89 8.13 8.29
N ALA A 112 8.18 8.45 8.21
CA ALA A 112 8.63 9.83 8.04
C ALA A 112 8.39 10.34 6.62
N THR A 113 8.51 9.47 5.62
CA THR A 113 8.24 9.80 4.22
C THR A 113 6.76 10.12 4.01
N ILE A 114 5.86 9.25 4.46
CA ILE A 114 4.41 9.45 4.29
C ILE A 114 3.89 10.66 5.09
N TYR A 115 4.52 10.95 6.25
CA TYR A 115 4.27 12.19 6.97
C TYR A 115 4.53 13.40 6.06
N ALA A 116 5.69 13.44 5.41
CA ALA A 116 6.05 14.52 4.48
C ALA A 116 5.10 14.59 3.28
N GLU A 117 4.73 13.44 2.71
CA GLU A 117 3.76 13.32 1.62
C GLU A 117 2.41 13.92 2.00
N ALA A 118 1.85 13.54 3.15
CA ALA A 118 0.54 13.99 3.61
C ALA A 118 0.53 15.49 3.96
N VAL A 119 1.60 15.97 4.62
CA VAL A 119 1.77 17.40 4.93
C VAL A 119 1.80 18.24 3.66
N LEU A 120 2.58 17.81 2.65
CA LEU A 120 2.66 18.50 1.36
C LEU A 120 1.35 18.42 0.59
N ALA A 121 0.69 17.27 0.59
CA ALA A 121 -0.60 17.10 -0.06
C ALA A 121 -1.66 18.06 0.51
N GLN A 122 -1.71 18.22 1.82
CA GLN A 122 -2.58 19.18 2.49
C GLN A 122 -2.21 20.64 2.16
N LYS A 123 -0.90 20.96 2.13
CA LYS A 123 -0.43 22.32 1.89
C LYS A 123 -0.61 22.79 0.45
N THR A 124 -0.53 21.87 -0.51
CA THR A 124 -0.52 22.18 -1.95
C THR A 124 -1.81 21.82 -2.68
N ARG A 125 -2.82 21.28 -1.96
CA ARG A 125 -4.12 20.95 -2.55
C ARG A 125 -4.84 22.17 -3.11
N ILE A 126 -5.68 21.92 -4.09
CA ILE A 126 -6.57 22.93 -4.69
C ILE A 126 -8.00 22.52 -4.37
N VAL A 127 -8.78 23.47 -3.87
CA VAL A 127 -10.23 23.32 -3.69
C VAL A 127 -10.90 24.09 -4.84
N LYS A 128 -11.67 23.38 -5.66
CA LYS A 128 -12.41 23.96 -6.77
C LYS A 128 -13.67 24.68 -6.28
N GLU A 129 -14.26 25.52 -7.12
CA GLU A 129 -15.50 26.26 -6.82
C GLU A 129 -16.68 25.34 -6.48
N ASN A 130 -16.71 24.12 -7.05
CA ASN A 130 -17.72 23.10 -6.74
C ASN A 130 -17.44 22.31 -5.45
N GLY A 131 -16.39 22.67 -4.68
CA GLY A 131 -15.99 22.02 -3.44
C GLY A 131 -15.13 20.77 -3.62
N GLU A 132 -14.86 20.33 -4.85
CA GLU A 132 -13.96 19.19 -5.10
C GLU A 132 -12.51 19.53 -4.73
N VAL A 133 -11.87 18.60 -4.01
CA VAL A 133 -10.48 18.74 -3.58
C VAL A 133 -9.57 17.94 -4.53
N HIS A 134 -8.58 18.60 -5.08
CA HIS A 134 -7.54 18.01 -5.90
C HIS A 134 -6.18 18.20 -5.23
N GLY A 135 -5.47 17.10 -4.95
CA GLY A 135 -4.17 17.12 -4.30
C GLY A 135 -3.38 15.84 -4.59
N GLY A 136 -2.14 15.81 -4.16
CA GLY A 136 -1.22 14.71 -4.37
C GLY A 136 0.08 15.17 -5.02
N PRO A 137 0.95 14.25 -5.45
CA PRO A 137 2.31 14.54 -5.91
C PRO A 137 2.41 15.55 -7.04
N VAL A 138 1.52 15.51 -8.02
CA VAL A 138 1.55 16.46 -9.15
C VAL A 138 1.51 17.92 -8.68
N TYR A 139 0.84 18.20 -7.58
CA TYR A 139 0.70 19.56 -7.04
C TYR A 139 1.95 20.01 -6.30
N TYR A 140 2.55 19.19 -5.42
CA TYR A 140 3.79 19.59 -4.76
C TYR A 140 5.01 19.50 -5.69
N ILE A 141 5.05 18.60 -6.69
CA ILE A 141 6.07 18.63 -7.74
C ILE A 141 6.01 19.96 -8.51
N ARG A 142 4.81 20.44 -8.85
CA ARG A 142 4.61 21.74 -9.50
C ARG A 142 4.95 22.91 -8.60
N THR A 143 4.84 22.76 -7.29
CA THR A 143 5.26 23.75 -6.29
C THR A 143 6.79 23.80 -6.18
N ALA A 144 7.44 22.63 -6.18
CA ALA A 144 8.89 22.51 -6.12
C ALA A 144 9.58 23.02 -7.39
N PHE A 145 9.04 22.66 -8.55
CA PHE A 145 9.65 22.93 -9.86
C PHE A 145 8.68 23.73 -10.74
N LYS A 146 8.99 25.01 -10.91
CA LYS A 146 8.26 25.89 -11.84
C LYS A 146 8.71 25.64 -13.30
N GLY A 147 7.90 26.09 -14.27
CA GLY A 147 8.23 25.98 -15.68
C GLY A 147 8.05 24.60 -16.29
N THR A 148 8.76 24.31 -17.39
CA THR A 148 8.57 23.11 -18.22
C THR A 148 9.03 21.84 -17.52
N PHE A 149 10.15 21.86 -16.80
CA PHE A 149 10.65 20.71 -16.07
C PHE A 149 9.62 20.18 -15.07
N GLY A 150 9.02 21.04 -14.24
CA GLY A 150 7.99 20.64 -13.30
C GLY A 150 6.72 20.12 -13.99
N LYS A 151 6.37 20.62 -15.19
CA LYS A 151 5.25 20.05 -15.98
C LYS A 151 5.54 18.65 -16.46
N ILE A 152 6.74 18.42 -17.00
CA ILE A 152 7.15 17.09 -17.49
C ILE A 152 7.20 16.09 -16.32
N LEU A 153 7.83 16.46 -15.19
CA LEU A 153 7.98 15.58 -14.05
C LEU A 153 6.62 15.22 -13.41
N ALA A 154 5.72 16.20 -13.25
CA ALA A 154 4.36 15.97 -12.76
C ALA A 154 3.53 15.15 -13.76
N GLY A 155 3.66 15.40 -15.07
CA GLY A 155 3.01 14.61 -16.12
C GLY A 155 3.49 13.16 -16.13
N PHE A 156 4.80 12.93 -15.98
CA PHE A 156 5.36 11.58 -15.86
C PHE A 156 4.80 10.84 -14.65
N PHE A 157 4.78 11.50 -13.47
CA PHE A 157 4.15 10.92 -12.28
C PHE A 157 2.69 10.56 -12.53
N ALA A 158 1.90 11.48 -13.12
CA ALA A 158 0.48 11.26 -13.38
C ALA A 158 0.23 10.07 -14.31
N ILE A 159 1.04 9.90 -15.37
CA ILE A 159 0.94 8.74 -16.25
C ILE A 159 1.36 7.47 -15.51
N ALA A 160 2.47 7.52 -14.76
CA ALA A 160 2.97 6.37 -14.02
C ALA A 160 1.95 5.83 -13.00
N ILE A 161 1.30 6.70 -12.22
CA ILE A 161 0.30 6.26 -11.23
C ILE A 161 -0.99 5.74 -11.87
N ILE A 162 -1.41 6.29 -13.01
CA ILE A 162 -2.56 5.76 -13.77
C ILE A 162 -2.27 4.32 -14.21
N LEU A 163 -1.09 4.06 -14.75
CA LEU A 163 -0.68 2.73 -15.19
C LEU A 163 -0.43 1.80 -13.97
N ALA A 164 0.32 2.28 -12.97
CA ALA A 164 0.68 1.51 -11.78
C ALA A 164 -0.53 1.04 -11.00
N LEU A 165 -1.38 1.97 -10.59
CA LEU A 165 -2.48 1.70 -9.65
C LEU A 165 -3.83 1.58 -10.36
N GLY A 166 -4.12 2.51 -11.28
CA GLY A 166 -5.39 2.55 -11.98
C GLY A 166 -5.65 1.34 -12.87
N PHE A 167 -4.60 0.75 -13.43
CA PHE A 167 -4.70 -0.39 -14.35
C PHE A 167 -4.00 -1.64 -13.81
N PHE A 168 -2.68 -1.73 -13.86
CA PHE A 168 -1.96 -2.97 -13.51
C PHE A 168 -2.08 -3.35 -12.04
N GLY A 169 -2.07 -2.38 -11.12
CA GLY A 169 -2.32 -2.64 -9.71
C GLY A 169 -3.71 -3.20 -9.45
N CYS A 170 -4.75 -2.63 -10.07
CA CYS A 170 -6.10 -3.19 -9.99
C CYS A 170 -6.18 -4.62 -10.55
N MET A 171 -5.38 -4.96 -11.60
CA MET A 171 -5.26 -6.33 -12.09
C MET A 171 -4.66 -7.27 -11.04
N VAL A 172 -3.63 -6.85 -10.28
CA VAL A 172 -3.04 -7.66 -9.19
C VAL A 172 -4.10 -7.97 -8.13
N GLN A 173 -4.88 -6.97 -7.75
CA GLN A 173 -5.92 -7.14 -6.73
C GLN A 173 -7.00 -8.13 -7.22
N SER A 174 -7.54 -7.92 -8.41
CA SER A 174 -8.58 -8.77 -8.97
C SER A 174 -8.09 -10.19 -9.30
N ASN A 175 -6.83 -10.34 -9.77
CA ASN A 175 -6.20 -11.64 -9.98
C ASN A 175 -6.13 -12.45 -8.70
N SER A 176 -5.69 -11.84 -7.60
CA SER A 176 -5.59 -12.49 -6.31
C SER A 176 -6.96 -12.89 -5.75
N ILE A 177 -7.98 -12.04 -5.92
CA ILE A 177 -9.37 -12.39 -5.54
C ILE A 177 -9.85 -13.59 -6.37
N GLY A 178 -9.70 -13.54 -7.70
CA GLY A 178 -10.12 -14.63 -8.60
C GLY A 178 -9.49 -15.96 -8.20
N SER A 179 -8.17 -15.99 -8.07
CA SER A 179 -7.42 -17.19 -7.72
C SER A 179 -7.81 -17.78 -6.35
N THR A 180 -8.00 -16.95 -5.32
CA THR A 180 -8.37 -17.45 -3.99
C THR A 180 -9.83 -17.88 -3.90
N MET A 181 -10.75 -17.24 -4.64
CA MET A 181 -12.15 -17.66 -4.77
C MET A 181 -12.27 -19.00 -5.49
N GLU A 182 -11.46 -19.21 -6.53
CA GLU A 182 -11.39 -20.50 -7.23
C GLU A 182 -10.88 -21.61 -6.30
N THR A 183 -9.80 -21.36 -5.55
CA THR A 183 -9.26 -22.31 -4.59
C THR A 183 -10.23 -22.63 -3.45
N ALA A 184 -10.94 -21.63 -2.91
CA ALA A 184 -11.78 -21.80 -1.74
C ALA A 184 -13.19 -22.33 -2.04
N PHE A 185 -13.78 -21.91 -3.17
CA PHE A 185 -15.20 -22.16 -3.47
C PHE A 185 -15.42 -22.87 -4.82
N GLY A 186 -14.36 -23.12 -5.58
CA GLY A 186 -14.48 -23.66 -6.96
C GLY A 186 -15.14 -22.68 -7.95
N ILE A 187 -15.22 -21.38 -7.59
CA ILE A 187 -15.79 -20.35 -8.45
C ILE A 187 -14.76 -19.97 -9.52
N PRO A 188 -15.01 -20.19 -10.81
CA PRO A 188 -14.09 -19.78 -11.86
C PRO A 188 -13.71 -18.30 -11.75
N SER A 189 -12.42 -17.97 -11.90
CA SER A 189 -11.90 -16.61 -11.71
C SER A 189 -12.63 -15.55 -12.54
N TRP A 190 -13.11 -15.88 -13.75
CA TRP A 190 -13.87 -14.96 -14.60
C TRP A 190 -15.24 -14.58 -14.02
N ILE A 191 -15.90 -15.49 -13.28
CA ILE A 191 -17.18 -15.19 -12.59
C ILE A 191 -16.93 -14.19 -11.45
N ALA A 192 -15.88 -14.43 -10.65
CA ALA A 192 -15.43 -13.46 -9.64
C ALA A 192 -15.12 -12.10 -10.28
N GLY A 193 -14.48 -12.09 -11.46
CA GLY A 193 -14.19 -10.89 -12.24
C GLY A 193 -15.44 -10.09 -12.63
N ILE A 194 -16.49 -10.75 -13.12
CA ILE A 194 -17.76 -10.09 -13.43
C ILE A 194 -18.38 -9.47 -12.18
N ALA A 195 -18.43 -10.22 -11.07
CA ALA A 195 -18.96 -9.71 -9.81
C ALA A 195 -18.20 -8.47 -9.33
N LEU A 196 -16.86 -8.51 -9.39
CA LEU A 196 -16.00 -7.37 -9.04
C LEU A 196 -16.30 -6.14 -9.90
N VAL A 197 -16.42 -6.30 -11.22
CA VAL A 197 -16.72 -5.20 -12.15
C VAL A 197 -18.08 -4.58 -11.85
N VAL A 198 -19.09 -5.39 -11.58
CA VAL A 198 -20.44 -4.88 -11.26
C VAL A 198 -20.43 -4.08 -9.95
N ILE A 199 -19.82 -4.62 -8.90
CA ILE A 199 -19.78 -3.96 -7.58
C ILE A 199 -18.90 -2.70 -7.64
N ALA A 200 -17.71 -2.79 -8.25
CA ALA A 200 -16.81 -1.65 -8.40
C ALA A 200 -17.45 -0.55 -9.27
N GLY A 201 -18.07 -0.92 -10.39
CA GLY A 201 -18.76 0.01 -11.28
C GLY A 201 -19.87 0.76 -10.56
N PHE A 202 -20.69 0.08 -9.75
CA PHE A 202 -21.71 0.71 -8.93
C PHE A 202 -21.13 1.75 -7.96
N ILE A 203 -19.98 1.44 -7.32
CA ILE A 203 -19.34 2.36 -6.38
C ILE A 203 -18.71 3.55 -7.13
N PHE A 204 -18.00 3.30 -8.23
CA PHE A 204 -17.32 4.35 -9.03
C PHE A 204 -18.31 5.37 -9.62
N LEU A 205 -19.49 4.92 -10.05
CA LEU A 205 -20.56 5.79 -10.53
C LEU A 205 -21.13 6.70 -9.42
N GLY A 206 -21.00 6.31 -8.15
CA GLY A 206 -21.43 7.10 -7.00
C GLY A 206 -20.46 8.19 -6.57
N GLY A 207 -19.29 8.29 -7.22
CA GLY A 207 -18.30 9.33 -6.94
C GLY A 207 -17.61 9.20 -5.57
N MET A 208 -16.98 10.32 -5.17
CA MET A 208 -16.13 10.38 -3.96
C MET A 208 -16.90 10.10 -2.67
N ASP A 209 -18.13 10.58 -2.55
CA ASP A 209 -18.95 10.42 -1.33
C ASP A 209 -19.29 8.95 -1.07
N ARG A 210 -19.66 8.23 -2.14
CA ARG A 210 -19.95 6.79 -2.04
C ARG A 210 -18.69 6.00 -1.71
N LEU A 211 -17.59 6.30 -2.37
CA LEU A 211 -16.30 5.66 -2.10
C LEU A 211 -15.89 5.87 -0.65
N ALA A 212 -15.89 7.10 -0.15
CA ALA A 212 -15.56 7.41 1.24
C ALA A 212 -16.48 6.71 2.24
N SER A 213 -17.79 6.67 1.97
CA SER A 213 -18.77 5.98 2.83
C SER A 213 -18.57 4.46 2.87
N VAL A 214 -18.13 3.86 1.75
CA VAL A 214 -17.85 2.41 1.68
C VAL A 214 -16.56 2.11 2.43
N THR A 215 -15.47 2.84 2.15
CA THR A 215 -14.16 2.59 2.78
C THR A 215 -14.18 2.83 4.29
N GLU A 216 -14.89 3.86 4.77
CA GLU A 216 -15.06 4.16 6.20
C GLU A 216 -15.66 2.98 6.99
N LYS A 217 -16.58 2.24 6.39
CA LYS A 217 -17.25 1.09 7.02
C LYS A 217 -16.47 -0.22 6.80
N LEU A 218 -15.92 -0.39 5.59
CA LEU A 218 -15.26 -1.62 5.17
C LEU A 218 -13.95 -1.84 5.94
N VAL A 219 -13.14 -0.77 6.09
CA VAL A 219 -11.79 -0.88 6.68
C VAL A 219 -11.80 -1.40 8.11
N PRO A 220 -12.61 -0.88 9.06
CA PRO A 220 -12.64 -1.43 10.39
C PRO A 220 -13.11 -2.89 10.44
N VAL A 221 -14.10 -3.26 9.62
CA VAL A 221 -14.64 -4.63 9.56
C VAL A 221 -13.59 -5.60 9.04
N MET A 222 -12.93 -5.28 7.91
CA MET A 222 -11.92 -6.15 7.33
C MET A 222 -10.70 -6.31 8.24
N ALA A 223 -10.27 -5.21 8.90
CA ALA A 223 -9.16 -5.25 9.83
C ALA A 223 -9.50 -6.11 11.06
N ALA A 224 -10.67 -5.92 11.67
CA ALA A 224 -11.11 -6.72 12.82
C ALA A 224 -11.21 -8.20 12.47
N PHE A 225 -11.83 -8.54 11.33
CA PHE A 225 -11.96 -9.93 10.86
C PHE A 225 -10.59 -10.60 10.71
N TYR A 226 -9.67 -9.94 10.02
CA TYR A 226 -8.35 -10.50 9.75
C TYR A 226 -7.47 -10.61 10.99
N LEU A 227 -7.45 -9.56 11.81
CA LEU A 227 -6.67 -9.56 13.05
C LEU A 227 -7.16 -10.61 14.03
N LEU A 228 -8.48 -10.79 14.19
CA LEU A 228 -9.03 -11.83 15.05
C LEU A 228 -8.58 -13.23 14.60
N GLY A 229 -8.67 -13.54 13.31
CA GLY A 229 -8.19 -14.83 12.79
C GLY A 229 -6.71 -15.05 13.00
N GLY A 230 -5.87 -14.05 12.72
CA GLY A 230 -4.43 -14.13 12.95
C GLY A 230 -4.04 -14.24 14.42
N LEU A 231 -4.72 -13.50 15.31
CA LEU A 231 -4.51 -13.59 16.75
C LEU A 231 -4.89 -14.97 17.32
N ILE A 232 -5.95 -15.59 16.81
CA ILE A 232 -6.31 -16.97 17.20
C ILE A 232 -5.15 -17.92 16.89
N ILE A 233 -4.56 -17.85 15.68
CA ILE A 233 -3.42 -18.70 15.31
C ILE A 233 -2.18 -18.38 16.16
N PHE A 234 -1.91 -17.08 16.39
CA PHE A 234 -0.79 -16.62 17.21
C PHE A 234 -0.87 -17.20 18.64
N PHE A 235 -2.03 -17.09 19.30
CA PHE A 235 -2.20 -17.60 20.66
C PHE A 235 -2.24 -19.14 20.71
N ALA A 236 -2.81 -19.80 19.70
CA ALA A 236 -2.80 -21.26 19.61
C ALA A 236 -1.37 -21.84 19.46
N ASN A 237 -0.42 -21.04 18.94
CA ASN A 237 0.96 -21.42 18.74
C ASN A 237 1.94 -20.54 19.55
N ILE A 238 1.53 -20.05 20.72
CA ILE A 238 2.30 -19.08 21.51
C ILE A 238 3.72 -19.57 21.86
N THR A 239 3.91 -20.87 22.03
CA THR A 239 5.20 -21.50 22.32
C THR A 239 6.20 -21.41 21.18
N LYS A 240 5.73 -21.30 19.93
CA LYS A 240 6.56 -21.17 18.72
C LYS A 240 6.89 -19.72 18.37
N VAL A 241 6.25 -18.75 19.02
CA VAL A 241 6.42 -17.33 18.74
C VAL A 241 7.86 -16.85 18.94
N PRO A 242 8.57 -17.21 20.05
CA PRO A 242 9.97 -16.81 20.21
C PRO A 242 10.89 -17.36 19.11
N GLU A 243 10.67 -18.61 18.66
CA GLU A 243 11.39 -19.22 17.54
C GLU A 243 11.15 -18.44 16.24
N ALA A 244 9.90 -18.10 15.93
CA ALA A 244 9.54 -17.34 14.73
C ALA A 244 10.19 -15.96 14.70
N PHE A 245 10.17 -15.22 15.81
CA PHE A 245 10.89 -13.94 15.89
C PHE A 245 12.41 -14.15 15.74
N GLY A 246 12.98 -15.17 16.39
CA GLY A 246 14.38 -15.54 16.21
C GLY A 246 14.74 -15.81 14.76
N MET A 247 13.87 -16.49 13.99
CA MET A 247 14.04 -16.72 12.56
C MET A 247 14.00 -15.44 11.75
N ILE A 248 13.04 -14.52 12.03
CA ILE A 248 12.93 -13.24 11.34
C ILE A 248 14.22 -12.42 11.53
N PHE A 249 14.73 -12.30 12.75
CA PHE A 249 15.94 -11.54 13.01
C PHE A 249 17.20 -12.21 12.48
N ARG A 250 17.34 -13.53 12.69
CA ARG A 250 18.52 -14.27 12.23
C ARG A 250 18.62 -14.27 10.70
N TYR A 251 17.55 -14.63 10.02
CA TYR A 251 17.55 -14.74 8.55
C TYR A 251 17.49 -13.38 7.83
N ALA A 252 17.31 -12.29 8.54
CA ALA A 252 17.55 -10.96 7.99
C ALA A 252 19.01 -10.72 7.59
N PHE A 253 19.94 -11.38 8.29
CA PHE A 253 21.38 -11.25 8.12
C PHE A 253 22.07 -12.54 7.66
N GLU A 254 21.42 -13.69 7.83
CA GLU A 254 21.90 -15.02 7.39
C GLU A 254 20.86 -15.74 6.51
N PRO A 255 20.26 -15.09 5.49
CA PRO A 255 19.15 -15.70 4.73
C PRO A 255 19.56 -16.94 3.94
N GLN A 256 20.85 -17.10 3.58
CA GLN A 256 21.36 -18.30 2.91
C GLN A 256 21.15 -19.59 3.70
N ALA A 257 20.97 -19.49 5.00
CA ALA A 257 20.69 -20.64 5.86
C ALA A 257 19.31 -21.27 5.59
N ILE A 258 18.41 -20.56 4.95
CA ILE A 258 17.05 -21.02 4.64
C ILE A 258 16.74 -21.02 3.15
N ILE A 259 17.17 -19.99 2.39
CA ILE A 259 16.89 -19.89 0.94
C ILE A 259 18.04 -20.40 0.07
N GLY A 260 19.17 -20.79 0.69
CA GLY A 260 20.37 -21.24 -0.02
C GLY A 260 21.10 -20.13 -0.77
N GLY A 261 22.11 -20.54 -1.56
CA GLY A 261 22.89 -19.64 -2.37
C GLY A 261 24.05 -18.96 -1.63
N ALA A 262 24.84 -18.13 -2.38
CA ALA A 262 25.92 -17.37 -1.79
C ALA A 262 25.38 -16.27 -0.87
N PHE A 263 26.09 -15.97 0.22
CA PHE A 263 25.69 -14.99 1.24
C PHE A 263 25.25 -13.64 0.63
N GLY A 264 26.07 -13.06 -0.24
CA GLY A 264 25.75 -11.75 -0.83
C GLY A 264 24.51 -11.75 -1.73
N VAL A 265 24.23 -12.85 -2.42
CA VAL A 265 23.02 -13.01 -3.26
C VAL A 265 21.79 -13.17 -2.38
N ALA A 266 21.88 -13.99 -1.33
CA ALA A 266 20.77 -14.26 -0.43
C ALA A 266 20.36 -13.01 0.37
N ILE A 267 21.32 -12.27 0.94
CA ILE A 267 21.04 -11.05 1.68
C ILE A 267 20.45 -9.94 0.78
N LYS A 268 20.96 -9.82 -0.45
CA LYS A 268 20.40 -8.91 -1.45
C LYS A 268 18.95 -9.26 -1.76
N LYS A 269 18.60 -10.55 -1.90
CA LYS A 269 17.21 -11.01 -2.11
C LYS A 269 16.32 -10.63 -0.93
N ALA A 270 16.75 -10.87 0.30
CA ALA A 270 15.97 -10.54 1.51
C ALA A 270 15.67 -9.03 1.59
N ILE A 271 16.69 -8.20 1.37
CA ILE A 271 16.55 -6.72 1.37
C ILE A 271 15.63 -6.26 0.24
N SER A 272 15.87 -6.74 -0.99
CA SER A 272 15.11 -6.35 -2.18
C SER A 272 13.64 -6.75 -2.06
N GLN A 273 13.34 -7.97 -1.61
CA GLN A 273 11.96 -8.41 -1.38
C GLN A 273 11.30 -7.63 -0.23
N GLY A 274 12.03 -7.36 0.84
CA GLY A 274 11.57 -6.51 1.93
C GLY A 274 11.20 -5.11 1.47
N ALA A 275 12.07 -4.46 0.68
CA ALA A 275 11.83 -3.12 0.16
C ALA A 275 10.67 -3.09 -0.84
N LYS A 276 10.67 -3.99 -1.83
CA LYS A 276 9.67 -4.09 -2.89
C LYS A 276 8.26 -4.38 -2.34
N ARG A 277 8.15 -5.38 -1.46
CA ARG A 277 6.86 -5.78 -0.88
C ARG A 277 6.43 -4.87 0.26
N GLY A 278 7.35 -4.31 1.01
CA GLY A 278 7.07 -3.26 2.00
C GLY A 278 6.46 -2.03 1.36
N LEU A 279 7.07 -1.51 0.29
CA LEU A 279 6.51 -0.39 -0.49
C LEU A 279 5.14 -0.71 -1.05
N PHE A 280 4.97 -1.88 -1.66
CA PHE A 280 3.69 -2.30 -2.26
C PHE A 280 2.56 -2.40 -1.22
N SER A 281 2.89 -2.73 0.04
CA SER A 281 1.94 -2.80 1.15
C SER A 281 1.60 -1.40 1.68
N ASN A 282 2.59 -0.69 2.23
CA ASN A 282 2.33 0.55 2.97
C ASN A 282 2.31 1.84 2.12
N GLU A 283 2.72 1.76 0.85
CA GLU A 283 2.72 2.84 -0.14
C GLU A 283 3.56 4.09 0.23
N ALA A 284 4.35 4.06 1.30
CA ALA A 284 5.13 5.20 1.76
C ALA A 284 6.29 5.54 0.80
N GLY A 285 6.25 6.72 0.21
CA GLY A 285 7.20 7.15 -0.83
C GLY A 285 6.74 6.84 -2.25
N MET A 286 5.60 6.18 -2.40
CA MET A 286 4.98 5.89 -3.71
C MET A 286 4.24 7.11 -4.29
N GLY A 287 3.77 8.00 -3.41
CA GLY A 287 2.99 9.17 -3.82
C GLY A 287 1.51 8.87 -4.10
N SER A 288 1.02 7.72 -3.70
CA SER A 288 -0.37 7.27 -3.91
C SER A 288 -1.32 7.84 -2.86
N THR A 289 -1.11 7.51 -1.59
CA THR A 289 -1.97 7.91 -0.46
C THR A 289 -2.06 9.42 -0.21
N PRO A 290 -1.09 10.29 -0.61
CA PRO A 290 -1.27 11.73 -0.57
C PRO A 290 -2.56 12.23 -1.22
N HIS A 291 -3.09 11.52 -2.22
CA HIS A 291 -4.36 11.85 -2.84
C HIS A 291 -5.55 11.73 -1.87
N ALA A 292 -5.55 10.69 -1.03
CA ALA A 292 -6.56 10.54 0.02
C ALA A 292 -6.35 11.55 1.15
N HIS A 293 -5.10 11.72 1.61
CA HIS A 293 -4.78 12.67 2.67
C HIS A 293 -5.07 14.13 2.29
N ALA A 294 -4.98 14.49 1.01
CA ALA A 294 -5.38 15.80 0.52
C ALA A 294 -6.88 16.09 0.71
N GLN A 295 -7.72 15.06 0.70
CA GLN A 295 -9.18 15.19 0.87
C GLN A 295 -9.58 15.55 2.30
N ALA A 296 -8.72 15.30 3.29
CA ALA A 296 -9.04 15.51 4.70
C ALA A 296 -9.29 17.00 5.01
N ASN A 297 -10.41 17.28 5.68
CA ASN A 297 -10.71 18.61 6.18
C ASN A 297 -10.08 18.79 7.57
N VAL A 298 -8.82 19.23 7.59
CA VAL A 298 -8.04 19.53 8.79
C VAL A 298 -7.57 20.97 8.78
N LYS A 299 -7.40 21.55 9.97
CA LYS A 299 -6.91 22.93 10.11
C LYS A 299 -5.40 23.04 9.90
N ASP A 300 -4.67 21.99 10.25
CA ASP A 300 -3.21 21.96 10.23
C ASP A 300 -2.70 20.75 9.42
N PRO A 301 -1.86 20.95 8.39
CA PRO A 301 -1.23 19.89 7.64
C PRO A 301 -0.49 18.86 8.52
N HIS A 302 0.12 19.30 9.62
CA HIS A 302 0.80 18.44 10.59
C HIS A 302 -0.12 17.36 11.17
N GLU A 303 -1.36 17.72 11.49
CA GLU A 303 -2.37 16.78 12.01
C GLU A 303 -2.55 15.60 11.03
N GLN A 304 -2.73 15.90 9.74
CA GLN A 304 -2.91 14.86 8.73
C GLN A 304 -1.62 14.07 8.45
N GLY A 305 -0.46 14.70 8.57
CA GLY A 305 0.83 14.02 8.50
C GLY A 305 1.00 12.97 9.61
N THR A 306 0.63 13.31 10.85
CA THR A 306 0.69 12.36 11.98
C THR A 306 -0.31 11.22 11.81
N VAL A 307 -1.50 11.48 11.25
CA VAL A 307 -2.49 10.44 10.92
C VAL A 307 -1.97 9.49 9.85
N ALA A 308 -1.33 10.02 8.80
CA ALA A 308 -0.77 9.22 7.71
C ALA A 308 0.30 8.23 8.19
N MET A 309 1.21 8.67 9.07
CA MET A 309 2.25 7.77 9.58
C MET A 309 1.69 6.64 10.44
N ILE A 310 0.57 6.85 11.16
CA ILE A 310 -0.13 5.78 11.87
C ILE A 310 -0.79 4.79 10.89
N GLY A 311 -1.23 5.26 9.73
CA GLY A 311 -1.68 4.37 8.64
C GLY A 311 -0.62 3.34 8.25
N VAL A 312 0.62 3.77 8.01
CA VAL A 312 1.76 2.87 7.72
C VAL A 312 2.06 1.93 8.90
N PHE A 313 1.97 2.44 10.14
CA PHE A 313 2.15 1.59 11.32
C PHE A 313 1.09 0.48 11.37
N ILE A 314 -0.18 0.81 11.17
CA ILE A 314 -1.28 -0.18 11.16
C ILE A 314 -1.08 -1.18 10.01
N ASP A 315 -0.76 -0.71 8.81
CA ASP A 315 -0.55 -1.56 7.65
C ASP A 315 0.54 -2.60 7.89
N THR A 316 1.75 -2.15 8.22
CA THR A 316 2.93 -3.02 8.20
C THR A 316 3.20 -3.65 9.57
N PHE A 317 3.21 -2.86 10.67
CA PHE A 317 3.56 -3.40 11.99
C PHE A 317 2.41 -4.17 12.64
N VAL A 318 1.17 -3.96 12.19
CA VAL A 318 0.02 -4.70 12.71
C VAL A 318 -0.44 -5.74 11.68
N VAL A 319 -1.04 -5.32 10.57
CA VAL A 319 -1.73 -6.24 9.64
C VAL A 319 -0.75 -7.17 8.93
N LEU A 320 0.29 -6.64 8.29
CA LEU A 320 1.28 -7.44 7.58
C LEU A 320 2.05 -8.36 8.53
N THR A 321 2.39 -7.87 9.73
CA THR A 321 3.11 -8.65 10.74
C THR A 321 2.28 -9.86 11.22
N ILE A 322 0.96 -9.73 11.34
CA ILE A 322 0.09 -10.87 11.63
C ILE A 322 0.19 -11.95 10.54
N THR A 323 0.14 -11.57 9.27
CA THR A 323 0.37 -12.52 8.16
C THR A 323 1.72 -13.20 8.27
N ALA A 324 2.78 -12.39 8.43
CA ALA A 324 4.15 -12.88 8.49
C ALA A 324 4.35 -13.85 9.66
N LEU A 325 3.89 -13.48 10.85
CA LEU A 325 3.98 -14.35 12.02
C LEU A 325 3.16 -15.62 11.83
N THR A 326 1.94 -15.56 11.30
CA THR A 326 1.13 -16.74 11.01
C THR A 326 1.89 -17.69 10.08
N VAL A 327 2.44 -17.20 8.97
CA VAL A 327 3.22 -18.01 8.02
C VAL A 327 4.48 -18.59 8.68
N VAL A 328 5.26 -17.78 9.38
CA VAL A 328 6.53 -18.27 9.97
C VAL A 328 6.27 -19.26 11.10
N ILE A 329 5.34 -18.95 12.02
CA ILE A 329 5.00 -19.82 13.17
C ILE A 329 4.48 -21.18 12.72
N THR A 330 3.66 -21.22 11.66
CA THR A 330 3.00 -22.47 11.26
C THR A 330 3.81 -23.29 10.26
N LEU A 331 4.53 -22.61 9.35
CA LEU A 331 5.15 -23.31 8.22
C LEU A 331 6.68 -23.43 8.33
N TYR A 332 7.36 -22.50 9.01
CA TYR A 332 8.84 -22.46 9.06
C TYR A 332 9.43 -22.95 10.40
N THR A 333 8.69 -22.89 11.50
CA THR A 333 9.17 -23.44 12.77
C THR A 333 9.22 -24.98 12.75
N LYS A 334 9.86 -25.58 13.74
CA LYS A 334 10.02 -27.03 13.83
C LYS A 334 8.70 -27.77 13.63
N GLY A 335 8.71 -28.71 12.65
CA GLY A 335 7.54 -29.48 12.25
C GLY A 335 6.66 -28.81 11.18
N GLY A 336 6.98 -27.60 10.73
CA GLY A 336 6.35 -26.95 9.59
C GLY A 336 6.85 -27.50 8.26
N ILE A 337 6.04 -27.40 7.22
CA ILE A 337 6.33 -27.94 5.87
C ILE A 337 7.49 -27.23 5.14
N LEU A 338 7.88 -26.04 5.61
CA LEU A 338 8.99 -25.23 5.07
C LEU A 338 10.16 -25.12 6.06
N ALA A 339 10.19 -25.94 7.12
CA ALA A 339 11.19 -25.84 8.18
C ALA A 339 12.63 -26.13 7.71
N ASP A 340 12.78 -26.92 6.67
CA ASP A 340 14.07 -27.26 6.04
C ASP A 340 14.45 -26.33 4.88
N GLY A 341 13.59 -25.34 4.55
CA GLY A 341 13.78 -24.41 3.43
C GLY A 341 13.36 -24.96 2.06
N THR A 342 12.90 -26.22 1.98
CA THR A 342 12.41 -26.82 0.73
C THR A 342 10.98 -26.35 0.47
N ILE A 343 10.73 -25.77 -0.70
CA ILE A 343 9.40 -25.32 -1.11
C ILE A 343 8.74 -26.39 -1.97
N PRO A 344 7.64 -27.04 -1.49
CA PRO A 344 6.87 -27.99 -2.30
C PRO A 344 6.30 -27.32 -3.55
N GLU A 345 6.21 -28.06 -4.68
CA GLU A 345 5.68 -27.53 -5.95
C GLU A 345 4.25 -26.95 -5.84
N ALA A 346 3.44 -27.52 -4.93
CA ALA A 346 2.07 -27.03 -4.68
C ALA A 346 2.01 -25.68 -3.97
N ILE A 347 3.11 -25.21 -3.37
CA ILE A 347 3.16 -23.97 -2.60
C ILE A 347 3.66 -22.81 -3.46
N ASN A 348 2.88 -21.73 -3.47
CA ASN A 348 3.23 -20.50 -4.16
C ASN A 348 2.84 -19.27 -3.31
N LYS A 349 3.18 -18.07 -3.78
CA LYS A 349 2.91 -16.81 -3.06
C LYS A 349 1.41 -16.57 -2.77
N THR A 350 0.52 -17.08 -3.61
CA THR A 350 -0.92 -16.83 -3.50
C THR A 350 -1.58 -17.74 -2.46
N ASN A 351 -1.17 -19.02 -2.39
CA ASN A 351 -1.78 -19.97 -1.46
C ASN A 351 -1.02 -20.15 -0.14
N LEU A 352 0.17 -19.54 0.02
CA LEU A 352 0.97 -19.71 1.24
C LEU A 352 0.21 -19.30 2.51
N ALA A 353 -0.48 -18.16 2.48
CA ALA A 353 -1.30 -17.73 3.61
C ALA A 353 -2.49 -18.67 3.86
N GLN A 354 -3.14 -19.18 2.80
CA GLN A 354 -4.21 -20.17 2.91
C GLN A 354 -3.71 -21.43 3.61
N THR A 355 -2.54 -21.93 3.20
CA THR A 355 -1.88 -23.09 3.83
C THR A 355 -1.55 -22.82 5.30
N ALA A 356 -1.01 -21.64 5.62
CA ALA A 356 -0.65 -21.27 6.98
C ALA A 356 -1.88 -21.22 7.91
N PHE A 357 -2.96 -20.58 7.48
CA PHE A 357 -4.22 -20.55 8.25
C PHE A 357 -4.89 -21.93 8.30
N GLY A 358 -4.71 -22.73 7.27
CA GLY A 358 -5.21 -24.12 7.19
C GLY A 358 -4.62 -25.04 8.25
N THR A 359 -3.44 -24.75 8.78
CA THR A 359 -2.82 -25.58 9.84
C THR A 359 -3.67 -25.68 11.11
N LEU A 360 -4.45 -24.64 11.43
CA LEU A 360 -5.35 -24.60 12.58
C LEU A 360 -6.82 -24.79 12.18
N LEU A 361 -7.25 -24.14 11.08
CA LEU A 361 -8.65 -24.12 10.65
C LEU A 361 -9.05 -25.31 9.77
N GLY A 362 -8.10 -26.20 9.44
CA GLY A 362 -8.23 -27.18 8.38
C GLY A 362 -8.08 -26.54 7.00
N GLU A 363 -7.74 -27.31 5.98
CA GLU A 363 -7.47 -26.83 4.62
C GLU A 363 -8.62 -25.97 4.06
N ALA A 364 -9.85 -26.49 4.11
CA ALA A 364 -11.03 -25.78 3.65
C ALA A 364 -11.25 -24.47 4.44
N GLY A 365 -11.09 -24.50 5.77
CA GLY A 365 -11.24 -23.33 6.64
C GLY A 365 -10.20 -22.24 6.35
N GLY A 366 -8.93 -22.61 6.15
CA GLY A 366 -7.86 -21.69 5.77
C GLY A 366 -8.10 -21.04 4.40
N ASN A 367 -8.52 -21.85 3.42
CA ASN A 367 -8.85 -21.38 2.09
C ASN A 367 -10.00 -20.37 2.11
N ILE A 368 -11.09 -20.67 2.82
CA ILE A 368 -12.27 -19.80 2.93
C ILE A 368 -11.92 -18.52 3.68
N PHE A 369 -11.22 -18.62 4.83
CA PHE A 369 -10.86 -17.46 5.63
C PHE A 369 -10.04 -16.44 4.83
N ILE A 370 -8.98 -16.92 4.15
CA ILE A 370 -8.12 -16.06 3.35
C ILE A 370 -8.84 -15.52 2.11
N ALA A 371 -9.70 -16.31 1.44
CA ALA A 371 -10.45 -15.82 0.30
C ALA A 371 -11.38 -14.66 0.69
N ILE A 372 -12.08 -14.75 1.83
CA ILE A 372 -12.92 -13.68 2.35
C ILE A 372 -12.08 -12.46 2.76
N ALA A 373 -10.98 -12.68 3.50
CA ALA A 373 -10.09 -11.60 3.93
C ALA A 373 -9.50 -10.86 2.72
N LEU A 374 -9.01 -11.61 1.74
CA LEU A 374 -8.40 -11.06 0.55
C LEU A 374 -9.43 -10.36 -0.35
N PHE A 375 -10.66 -10.86 -0.42
CA PHE A 375 -11.75 -10.14 -1.10
C PHE A 375 -11.93 -8.74 -0.50
N PHE A 376 -12.05 -8.61 0.81
CA PHE A 376 -12.21 -7.30 1.45
C PHE A 376 -10.97 -6.41 1.26
N PHE A 377 -9.77 -6.93 1.48
CA PHE A 377 -8.52 -6.18 1.37
C PHE A 377 -8.27 -5.72 -0.06
N ALA A 378 -8.26 -6.65 -1.00
CA ALA A 378 -7.96 -6.34 -2.39
C ALA A 378 -9.05 -5.48 -3.03
N PHE A 379 -10.33 -5.72 -2.71
CA PHE A 379 -11.42 -4.91 -3.23
C PHE A 379 -11.37 -3.48 -2.70
N SER A 380 -11.09 -3.27 -1.40
CA SER A 380 -10.92 -1.91 -0.86
C SER A 380 -9.76 -1.18 -1.55
N THR A 381 -8.67 -1.89 -1.85
CA THR A 381 -7.52 -1.33 -2.57
C THR A 381 -7.89 -0.91 -4.00
N VAL A 382 -8.67 -1.72 -4.72
CA VAL A 382 -9.21 -1.34 -6.04
C VAL A 382 -9.97 -0.01 -5.97
N LEU A 383 -10.78 0.20 -4.92
CA LEU A 383 -11.52 1.44 -4.73
C LEU A 383 -10.59 2.64 -4.53
N GLY A 384 -9.61 2.54 -3.63
CA GLY A 384 -8.65 3.59 -3.35
C GLY A 384 -7.77 3.92 -4.57
N TRP A 385 -7.23 2.91 -5.22
CA TRP A 385 -6.33 3.08 -6.36
C TRP A 385 -7.03 3.65 -7.60
N ASN A 386 -8.29 3.26 -7.84
CA ASN A 386 -9.09 3.88 -8.88
C ASN A 386 -9.26 5.39 -8.64
N MET A 387 -9.52 5.79 -7.41
CA MET A 387 -9.63 7.20 -7.04
C MET A 387 -8.33 7.95 -7.34
N PHE A 388 -7.17 7.39 -6.98
CA PHE A 388 -5.87 8.03 -7.23
C PHE A 388 -5.60 8.22 -8.73
N GLY A 389 -5.87 7.19 -9.53
CA GLY A 389 -5.80 7.30 -10.98
C GLY A 389 -6.74 8.35 -11.56
N LYS A 390 -8.00 8.40 -11.09
CA LYS A 390 -9.01 9.37 -11.53
C LYS A 390 -8.58 10.83 -11.28
N ILE A 391 -7.98 11.12 -10.12
CA ILE A 391 -7.45 12.47 -9.80
C ILE A 391 -6.32 12.84 -10.77
N ASN A 392 -5.46 11.92 -11.14
CA ASN A 392 -4.37 12.17 -12.08
C ASN A 392 -4.84 12.27 -13.54
N VAL A 393 -5.88 11.55 -13.93
CA VAL A 393 -6.56 11.76 -15.22
C VAL A 393 -7.19 13.15 -15.29
N ALA A 394 -7.84 13.59 -14.21
CA ALA A 394 -8.38 14.94 -14.11
C ALA A 394 -7.28 16.02 -14.22
N TYR A 395 -6.11 15.78 -13.62
CA TYR A 395 -4.95 16.67 -13.74
C TYR A 395 -4.44 16.78 -15.20
N LEU A 396 -4.33 15.65 -15.91
CA LEU A 396 -3.80 15.63 -17.28
C LEU A 396 -4.78 16.22 -18.32
N PHE A 397 -6.06 15.91 -18.19
CA PHE A 397 -7.06 16.16 -19.23
C PHE A 397 -8.17 17.14 -18.81
N GLY A 398 -8.21 17.57 -17.56
CA GLY A 398 -9.25 18.43 -16.99
C GLY A 398 -9.12 19.92 -17.34
N LYS A 399 -9.04 20.27 -18.65
CA LYS A 399 -8.99 21.68 -19.09
C LYS A 399 -10.27 22.46 -18.71
N ASN A 400 -11.39 21.79 -18.67
CA ASN A 400 -12.70 22.31 -18.26
C ASN A 400 -13.55 21.16 -17.72
N ALA A 401 -14.67 21.46 -17.05
CA ALA A 401 -15.55 20.47 -16.43
C ALA A 401 -16.05 19.38 -17.40
N LYS A 402 -16.30 19.73 -18.67
CA LYS A 402 -16.75 18.76 -19.68
C LYS A 402 -15.64 17.79 -20.06
N SER A 403 -14.43 18.28 -20.35
CA SER A 403 -13.27 17.42 -20.71
C SER A 403 -12.87 16.53 -19.54
N GLU A 404 -12.91 17.05 -18.32
CA GLU A 404 -12.62 16.28 -17.10
C GLU A 404 -13.62 15.14 -16.91
N LYS A 405 -14.92 15.43 -17.03
CA LYS A 405 -15.98 14.42 -16.93
C LYS A 405 -15.82 13.32 -17.98
N ILE A 406 -15.53 13.67 -19.23
CA ILE A 406 -15.33 12.69 -20.31
C ILE A 406 -14.09 11.83 -20.00
N ALA A 407 -12.95 12.46 -19.71
CA ALA A 407 -11.69 11.73 -19.47
C ALA A 407 -11.79 10.80 -18.27
N THR A 408 -12.38 11.24 -17.17
CA THR A 408 -12.55 10.42 -15.96
C THR A 408 -13.57 9.30 -16.15
N THR A 409 -14.60 9.51 -17.01
CA THR A 409 -15.55 8.44 -17.38
C THR A 409 -14.86 7.37 -18.23
N VAL A 410 -14.11 7.79 -19.26
CA VAL A 410 -13.34 6.86 -20.12
C VAL A 410 -12.33 6.07 -19.28
N TYR A 411 -11.60 6.74 -18.40
CA TYR A 411 -10.68 6.10 -17.46
C TYR A 411 -11.40 5.03 -16.60
N THR A 412 -12.57 5.36 -16.05
CA THR A 412 -13.33 4.44 -15.21
C THR A 412 -13.73 3.17 -15.99
N VAL A 413 -14.19 3.33 -17.23
CA VAL A 413 -14.54 2.19 -18.09
C VAL A 413 -13.32 1.32 -18.39
N ILE A 414 -12.19 1.95 -18.75
CA ILE A 414 -10.94 1.21 -19.01
C ILE A 414 -10.48 0.49 -17.73
N SER A 415 -10.52 1.14 -16.57
CA SER A 415 -10.17 0.53 -15.30
C SER A 415 -11.01 -0.71 -14.97
N LEU A 416 -12.32 -0.67 -15.22
CA LEU A 416 -13.21 -1.83 -15.06
C LEU A 416 -12.84 -2.99 -16.01
N ILE A 417 -12.43 -2.68 -17.24
CA ILE A 417 -11.91 -3.69 -18.17
C ILE A 417 -10.62 -4.32 -17.61
N PHE A 418 -9.68 -3.52 -17.10
CA PHE A 418 -8.45 -4.04 -16.50
C PHE A 418 -8.72 -4.89 -15.25
N ILE A 419 -9.69 -4.53 -14.40
CA ILE A 419 -10.13 -5.34 -13.27
C ILE A 419 -10.60 -6.72 -13.75
N PHE A 420 -11.40 -6.79 -14.83
CA PHE A 420 -11.83 -8.07 -15.40
C PHE A 420 -10.66 -8.86 -15.98
N LEU A 421 -9.84 -8.21 -16.82
CA LEU A 421 -8.67 -8.86 -17.44
C LEU A 421 -7.67 -9.38 -16.42
N GLY A 422 -7.56 -8.73 -15.25
CA GLY A 422 -6.72 -9.19 -14.15
C GLY A 422 -7.08 -10.59 -13.67
N THR A 423 -8.36 -10.94 -13.63
CA THR A 423 -8.80 -12.29 -13.23
C THR A 423 -8.47 -13.38 -14.25
N LEU A 424 -8.17 -13.01 -15.51
CA LEU A 424 -7.83 -13.92 -16.59
C LEU A 424 -6.32 -14.01 -16.86
N ALA A 425 -5.55 -13.05 -16.40
CA ALA A 425 -4.12 -12.94 -16.68
C ALA A 425 -3.28 -13.86 -15.80
N SER A 426 -2.06 -14.20 -16.27
CA SER A 426 -1.11 -14.94 -15.44
C SER A 426 -0.63 -14.08 -14.25
N ASN A 427 -0.57 -14.70 -13.10
CA ASN A 427 -0.17 -14.06 -11.85
C ASN A 427 1.19 -13.33 -11.97
N ASP A 428 2.21 -13.99 -12.56
CA ASP A 428 3.56 -13.44 -12.61
C ASP A 428 3.66 -12.19 -13.48
N LEU A 429 3.07 -12.19 -14.68
CA LEU A 429 3.11 -11.03 -15.57
C LEU A 429 2.39 -9.82 -14.93
N VAL A 430 1.25 -10.04 -14.31
CA VAL A 430 0.46 -8.97 -13.66
C VAL A 430 1.25 -8.33 -12.52
N TRP A 431 1.88 -9.15 -11.67
CA TRP A 431 2.74 -8.66 -10.59
C TRP A 431 3.96 -7.89 -11.11
N GLU A 432 4.65 -8.42 -12.10
CA GLU A 432 5.85 -7.77 -12.65
C GLU A 432 5.54 -6.43 -13.32
N LEU A 433 4.43 -6.33 -14.06
CA LEU A 433 3.99 -5.06 -14.66
C LEU A 433 3.61 -4.03 -13.59
N SER A 434 2.85 -4.45 -12.57
CA SER A 434 2.49 -3.58 -11.47
C SER A 434 3.73 -3.08 -10.72
N ASP A 435 4.68 -3.96 -10.41
CA ASP A 435 5.93 -3.61 -9.75
C ASP A 435 6.73 -2.59 -10.56
N MET A 436 6.87 -2.78 -11.88
CA MET A 436 7.60 -1.88 -12.75
C MET A 436 7.05 -0.44 -12.71
N PHE A 437 5.74 -0.30 -12.88
CA PHE A 437 5.12 1.03 -12.88
C PHE A 437 5.08 1.66 -11.48
N ASN A 438 4.92 0.87 -10.42
CA ASN A 438 5.04 1.34 -9.04
C ASN A 438 6.42 1.93 -8.77
N GLN A 439 7.48 1.27 -9.21
CA GLN A 439 8.84 1.74 -9.03
C GLN A 439 9.13 2.99 -9.86
N LEU A 440 8.60 3.08 -11.07
CA LEU A 440 8.74 4.26 -11.93
C LEU A 440 8.06 5.49 -11.33
N MET A 441 6.92 5.35 -10.65
CA MET A 441 6.24 6.51 -10.04
C MET A 441 6.94 7.00 -8.76
N VAL A 442 7.71 6.15 -8.06
CA VAL A 442 8.51 6.55 -6.88
C VAL A 442 9.54 7.61 -7.25
N ILE A 443 10.17 7.51 -8.42
CA ILE A 443 11.26 8.42 -8.84
C ILE A 443 10.81 9.89 -8.84
N PRO A 444 9.81 10.32 -9.61
CA PRO A 444 9.37 11.71 -9.63
C PRO A 444 8.79 12.16 -8.28
N ASN A 445 8.16 11.25 -7.53
CA ASN A 445 7.64 11.54 -6.22
C ASN A 445 8.74 11.92 -5.24
N VAL A 446 9.78 11.09 -5.10
CA VAL A 446 10.91 11.33 -4.18
C VAL A 446 11.67 12.59 -4.58
N ILE A 447 11.87 12.86 -5.87
CA ILE A 447 12.47 14.11 -6.34
C ILE A 447 11.65 15.32 -5.87
N GLY A 448 10.34 15.28 -6.02
CA GLY A 448 9.43 16.34 -5.57
C GLY A 448 9.45 16.53 -4.06
N LEU A 449 9.44 15.42 -3.29
CA LEU A 449 9.49 15.42 -1.83
C LEU A 449 10.77 16.07 -1.30
N ILE A 450 11.94 15.64 -1.79
CA ILE A 450 13.23 16.16 -1.35
C ILE A 450 13.34 17.65 -1.67
N ALA A 451 12.90 18.08 -2.87
CA ALA A 451 12.89 19.49 -3.25
C ALA A 451 11.97 20.34 -2.35
N CYS A 452 10.87 19.78 -1.85
CA CYS A 452 9.98 20.42 -0.88
C CYS A 452 10.39 20.22 0.59
N GLY A 453 11.54 19.63 0.87
CA GLY A 453 11.96 19.26 2.24
C GLY A 453 12.00 20.45 3.22
N GLY A 454 12.38 21.66 2.75
CA GLY A 454 12.34 22.88 3.56
C GLY A 454 10.91 23.26 3.97
N LEU A 455 9.93 23.10 3.06
CA LEU A 455 8.52 23.36 3.33
C LEU A 455 7.97 22.35 4.34
N VAL A 456 8.30 21.06 4.22
CA VAL A 456 7.91 20.03 5.21
C VAL A 456 8.41 20.41 6.59
N VAL A 457 9.69 20.77 6.72
CA VAL A 457 10.29 21.17 8.01
C VAL A 457 9.59 22.39 8.62
N SER A 458 9.23 23.37 7.81
CA SER A 458 8.51 24.57 8.30
C SER A 458 7.11 24.28 8.83
N LEU A 459 6.47 23.20 8.33
CA LEU A 459 5.15 22.74 8.75
C LEU A 459 5.20 21.70 9.88
N THR A 460 6.41 21.28 10.29
CA THR A 460 6.58 20.32 11.39
C THR A 460 6.68 21.07 12.71
N HIS A 461 5.80 20.77 13.66
CA HIS A 461 5.82 21.41 14.99
C HIS A 461 6.93 20.84 15.86
N PHE A 462 8.03 21.58 15.99
CA PHE A 462 9.17 21.19 16.85
C PHE A 462 8.98 21.53 18.33
N ASN A 463 8.18 22.58 18.66
CA ASN A 463 7.92 23.01 20.04
C ASN A 463 6.48 23.49 20.20
N LYS A 464 5.70 22.86 21.09
CA LYS A 464 4.36 23.33 21.47
C LYS A 464 4.33 24.73 22.11
N LYS A 465 5.46 25.22 22.66
CA LYS A 465 5.55 26.54 23.30
C LYS A 465 5.53 27.73 22.34
N ASN A 466 5.80 27.54 21.07
CA ASN A 466 5.83 28.64 20.08
C ASN A 466 4.53 28.80 19.27
N GLN A 467 3.51 27.97 19.52
CA GLN A 467 2.24 28.05 18.80
C GLN A 467 1.30 29.18 19.28
N ILE A 468 1.58 29.82 20.40
CA ILE A 468 0.70 30.87 20.98
C ILE A 468 0.99 32.27 20.38
N LYS A 469 2.01 32.42 19.52
CA LYS A 469 2.44 33.74 18.99
C LYS A 469 2.11 34.01 17.53
N VAL A 470 1.33 33.19 16.85
CA VAL A 470 0.98 33.41 15.42
C VAL A 470 -0.53 33.51 15.20
N VAL A 471 -1.29 33.82 16.23
CA VAL A 471 -2.70 34.21 16.13
C VAL A 471 -2.89 35.50 16.92
N GLU A 472 -2.42 36.58 16.35
CA GLU A 472 -2.95 37.95 16.49
C GLU A 472 -2.74 38.69 15.17
#